data_5e213b32fa087430a20a78d88368ce37
#
_entry.id   5e213b32fa087430a20a78d88368ce37
#
_cell.length_a   1.000
_cell.length_b   1.000
_cell.length_c   1.000
_cell.angle_alpha   90.00
_cell.angle_beta   90.00
_cell.angle_gamma   90.00
#
_symmetry.space_group_name_H-M   'P 1'
#
loop_
_entity.id
_entity.type
_entity.pdbx_description
1 polymer ?
#
loop_
_entity_poly.entity_id
_entity_poly.type
_entity_poly.pdbx_seq_one_letter_code
_entity_poly.pdbx_strand_id
1 'polypeptide(L)'
;MNEIVGYGRLTRSDADALPPQMQALLQQYTETVRQVRSGQQPAAALPKLLKRNVAPLVTAKWGQSYPYNSKTPVIDGKPTYTGCVATAAAQFLYFYKWPKQRPKLYVRKAGDGDEADTSPTYLWEAMKDTREQMKDFRSVNAVGRLLVDVGKAIRITFGTQASPSNIEYTLDALQNDFGYTTRLLHRDRMQADEFREAILQELSDGYPVMVCGGIHAFIYDGYDRRGFIHANFGWDGQGDGYYDINTITTPLPGPFMGNGQFWENQVALMAHPKNGQYPDFPTPQRTLGARKNAAFEFSPRTGDANTR
;
A
#
# COMPACT_ATOMS: atom_id res chain seq x y z
N MET A 1 -22.94 2.46 24.55
CA MET A 1 -21.54 2.05 24.32
C MET A 1 -20.93 2.94 23.25
N ASN A 2 -19.76 3.50 23.49
CA ASN A 2 -19.03 4.22 22.44
C ASN A 2 -18.31 3.17 21.60
N GLU A 3 -18.70 3.05 20.35
CA GLU A 3 -18.06 2.13 19.41
C GLU A 3 -16.87 2.85 18.76
N ILE A 4 -15.69 2.23 18.86
CA ILE A 4 -14.47 2.74 18.27
C ILE A 4 -14.25 1.96 16.99
N VAL A 5 -14.33 2.60 15.83
CA VAL A 5 -14.08 2.00 14.51
C VAL A 5 -12.64 2.13 14.04
N GLY A 6 -11.87 2.96 14.75
CA GLY A 6 -10.44 3.13 14.51
C GLY A 6 -9.85 4.14 15.49
N TYR A 7 -8.53 4.12 15.61
CA TYR A 7 -7.78 5.12 16.37
C TYR A 7 -6.33 5.24 15.88
N GLY A 8 -5.75 6.42 16.07
CA GLY A 8 -4.39 6.72 15.69
C GLY A 8 -3.91 8.00 16.36
N ARG A 9 -2.72 8.46 16.02
CA ARG A 9 -2.19 9.75 16.48
C ARG A 9 -2.63 10.84 15.49
N LEU A 10 -3.79 11.41 15.71
CA LEU A 10 -4.25 12.61 15.01
C LEU A 10 -4.43 13.72 16.03
N THR A 11 -3.82 14.87 15.79
CA THR A 11 -4.15 16.08 16.53
C THR A 11 -5.32 16.79 15.84
N ARG A 12 -6.07 17.63 16.60
CA ARG A 12 -7.20 18.36 16.03
C ARG A 12 -6.82 19.30 14.88
N SER A 13 -5.58 19.79 14.89
CA SER A 13 -5.00 20.63 13.83
C SER A 13 -4.65 19.85 12.56
N ASP A 14 -4.53 18.53 12.65
CA ASP A 14 -4.12 17.69 11.51
C ASP A 14 -5.32 17.18 10.71
N ALA A 15 -6.53 17.25 11.27
CA ALA A 15 -7.74 16.72 10.63
C ALA A 15 -8.06 17.44 9.31
N ASP A 16 -7.85 18.75 9.24
CA ASP A 16 -8.09 19.56 8.05
C ASP A 16 -6.92 19.44 7.03
N ALA A 17 -5.76 18.99 7.49
CA ALA A 17 -4.57 18.73 6.66
C ALA A 17 -4.49 17.30 6.11
N LEU A 18 -5.43 16.43 6.46
CA LEU A 18 -5.48 15.06 5.96
C LEU A 18 -5.73 15.04 4.45
N PRO A 19 -5.11 14.09 3.73
CA PRO A 19 -5.45 13.85 2.33
C PRO A 19 -6.96 13.63 2.15
N PRO A 20 -7.54 14.10 1.02
CA PRO A 20 -8.98 13.98 0.77
C PRO A 20 -9.52 12.56 0.95
N GLN A 21 -8.74 11.54 0.59
CA GLN A 21 -9.09 10.13 0.75
C GLN A 21 -9.24 9.74 2.24
N MET A 22 -8.39 10.28 3.10
CA MET A 22 -8.50 10.03 4.54
C MET A 22 -9.67 10.78 5.16
N GLN A 23 -9.93 12.02 4.73
CA GLN A 23 -11.11 12.76 5.17
C GLN A 23 -12.40 12.00 4.82
N ALA A 24 -12.47 11.48 3.58
CA ALA A 24 -13.58 10.66 3.13
C ALA A 24 -13.74 9.37 3.97
N LEU A 25 -12.63 8.69 4.27
CA LEU A 25 -12.60 7.51 5.13
C LEU A 25 -13.19 7.82 6.53
N LEU A 26 -12.77 8.91 7.16
CA LEU A 26 -13.28 9.32 8.47
C LEU A 26 -14.78 9.67 8.44
N GLN A 27 -15.25 10.32 7.38
CA GLN A 27 -16.69 10.59 7.20
C GLN A 27 -17.48 9.30 7.15
N GLN A 28 -16.98 8.31 6.44
CA GLN A 28 -17.65 7.03 6.31
C GLN A 28 -17.65 6.21 7.62
N TYR A 29 -16.55 6.20 8.36
CA TYR A 29 -16.57 5.64 9.72
C TYR A 29 -17.66 6.27 10.58
N THR A 30 -17.82 7.58 10.47
CA THR A 30 -18.88 8.30 11.20
C THR A 30 -20.27 7.80 10.80
N GLU A 31 -20.50 7.57 9.51
CA GLU A 31 -21.78 7.06 9.03
C GLU A 31 -22.00 5.60 9.45
N THR A 32 -20.98 4.74 9.33
CA THR A 32 -21.06 3.34 9.81
C THR A 32 -21.39 3.28 11.30
N VAL A 33 -20.72 4.08 12.14
CA VAL A 33 -21.04 4.17 13.57
C VAL A 33 -22.48 4.60 13.81
N ARG A 34 -23.00 5.54 13.02
CA ARG A 34 -24.39 5.97 13.10
C ARG A 34 -25.35 4.83 12.78
N GLN A 35 -25.09 4.06 11.72
CA GLN A 35 -25.90 2.92 11.30
C GLN A 35 -25.89 1.80 12.33
N VAL A 36 -24.74 1.46 12.91
CA VAL A 36 -24.65 0.46 13.99
C VAL A 36 -25.42 0.94 15.22
N ARG A 37 -25.25 2.20 15.63
CA ARG A 37 -25.98 2.78 16.78
C ARG A 37 -27.49 2.83 16.58
N SER A 38 -27.94 3.05 15.35
CA SER A 38 -29.36 3.03 15.01
C SER A 38 -29.95 1.63 14.84
N GLY A 39 -29.12 0.57 14.93
CA GLY A 39 -29.55 -0.81 14.71
C GLY A 39 -29.77 -1.18 13.24
N GLN A 40 -29.40 -0.30 12.30
CA GLN A 40 -29.48 -0.58 10.86
C GLN A 40 -28.42 -1.56 10.38
N GLN A 41 -27.29 -1.66 11.11
CA GLN A 41 -26.28 -2.67 10.88
C GLN A 41 -25.92 -3.37 12.20
N PRO A 42 -25.66 -4.70 12.19
CA PRO A 42 -25.15 -5.39 13.37
C PRO A 42 -23.68 -5.00 13.62
N ALA A 43 -23.31 -4.89 14.89
CA ALA A 43 -21.90 -4.79 15.26
C ALA A 43 -21.16 -6.09 14.89
N ALA A 44 -19.97 -5.95 14.30
CA ALA A 44 -19.15 -7.11 13.98
C ALA A 44 -18.70 -7.84 15.26
N ALA A 45 -18.69 -9.17 15.23
CA ALA A 45 -18.09 -9.95 16.31
C ALA A 45 -16.58 -9.72 16.36
N LEU A 46 -16.01 -9.67 17.57
CA LEU A 46 -14.56 -9.58 17.72
C LEU A 46 -13.89 -10.85 17.19
N PRO A 47 -12.80 -10.73 16.44
CA PRO A 47 -12.08 -11.87 15.90
C PRO A 47 -11.39 -12.66 17.02
N LYS A 48 -11.16 -13.95 16.77
CA LYS A 48 -10.25 -14.74 17.61
C LYS A 48 -8.81 -14.31 17.31
N LEU A 49 -8.15 -13.72 18.28
CA LEU A 49 -6.76 -13.28 18.15
C LEU A 49 -5.81 -14.42 18.53
N LEU A 50 -4.74 -14.57 17.77
CA LEU A 50 -3.66 -15.53 18.03
C LEU A 50 -2.69 -15.00 19.09
N LYS A 51 -2.39 -13.71 19.02
CA LYS A 51 -1.66 -12.95 20.04
C LYS A 51 -2.58 -11.86 20.58
N ARG A 52 -2.29 -11.38 21.79
CA ARG A 52 -3.08 -10.31 22.39
C ARG A 52 -3.06 -9.02 21.56
N ASN A 53 -1.92 -8.70 20.98
CA ASN A 53 -1.71 -7.59 20.05
C ASN A 53 -0.39 -7.77 19.30
N VAL A 54 -0.28 -7.11 18.16
CA VAL A 54 0.97 -6.97 17.41
C VAL A 54 1.18 -5.47 17.17
N ALA A 55 2.28 -4.94 17.68
CA ALA A 55 2.65 -3.56 17.42
C ALA A 55 2.96 -3.37 15.92
N PRO A 56 2.83 -2.14 15.37
CA PRO A 56 3.18 -1.89 13.98
C PRO A 56 4.59 -2.39 13.64
N LEU A 57 4.69 -3.24 12.62
CA LEU A 57 5.92 -3.90 12.21
C LEU A 57 6.76 -2.99 11.29
N VAL A 58 6.09 -2.20 10.44
CA VAL A 58 6.73 -1.33 9.45
C VAL A 58 7.06 0.01 10.10
N THR A 59 8.35 0.34 10.17
CA THR A 59 8.81 1.61 10.75
C THR A 59 8.76 2.77 9.76
N ALA A 60 8.87 2.46 8.46
CA ALA A 60 8.80 3.45 7.39
C ALA A 60 7.44 4.15 7.36
N LYS A 61 7.47 5.48 7.24
CA LYS A 61 6.29 6.35 7.07
C LYS A 61 6.46 7.17 5.79
N TRP A 62 6.64 6.45 4.69
CA TRP A 62 6.93 7.11 3.42
C TRP A 62 5.66 7.68 2.80
N GLY A 63 5.85 8.69 1.97
CA GLY A 63 4.82 9.32 1.17
C GLY A 63 5.11 9.18 -0.32
N GLN A 64 4.38 9.94 -1.14
CA GLN A 64 4.43 9.83 -2.59
C GLN A 64 5.09 11.03 -3.29
N SER A 65 5.33 12.11 -2.55
CA SER A 65 5.96 13.33 -3.04
C SER A 65 7.42 13.44 -2.56
N TYR A 66 8.07 14.58 -2.77
CA TYR A 66 9.44 14.81 -2.28
C TYR A 66 9.54 14.63 -0.75
N PRO A 67 10.57 13.93 -0.24
CA PRO A 67 11.80 13.47 -0.91
C PRO A 67 11.69 12.11 -1.62
N TYR A 68 10.59 11.40 -1.48
CA TYR A 68 10.40 10.01 -1.94
C TYR A 68 10.42 9.89 -3.47
N ASN A 69 9.89 10.87 -4.19
CA ASN A 69 9.86 10.92 -5.65
C ASN A 69 11.10 11.58 -6.28
N SER A 70 12.21 11.70 -5.56
CA SER A 70 13.42 12.34 -6.03
C SER A 70 14.05 11.74 -7.30
N LYS A 71 13.66 10.51 -7.64
CA LYS A 71 14.14 9.76 -8.81
C LYS A 71 13.05 9.44 -9.83
N THR A 72 11.80 9.82 -9.58
CA THR A 72 10.73 9.63 -10.56
C THR A 72 10.90 10.56 -11.76
N PRO A 73 10.34 10.23 -12.93
CA PRO A 73 10.39 11.10 -14.10
C PRO A 73 9.80 12.49 -13.83
N VAL A 74 10.33 13.49 -14.52
CA VAL A 74 9.78 14.84 -14.56
C VAL A 74 8.98 15.00 -15.86
N ILE A 75 7.74 15.43 -15.77
CA ILE A 75 6.85 15.70 -16.91
C ILE A 75 6.46 17.16 -16.88
N ASP A 76 6.70 17.87 -17.98
CA ASP A 76 6.43 19.31 -18.12
C ASP A 76 7.01 20.14 -16.94
N GLY A 77 8.23 19.84 -16.54
CA GLY A 77 8.94 20.52 -15.45
C GLY A 77 8.42 20.18 -14.04
N LYS A 78 7.47 19.27 -13.90
CA LYS A 78 6.89 18.84 -12.62
C LYS A 78 7.33 17.43 -12.27
N PRO A 79 7.80 17.17 -11.03
CA PRO A 79 8.07 15.81 -10.59
C PRO A 79 6.78 14.99 -10.53
N THR A 80 6.85 13.72 -10.93
CA THR A 80 5.72 12.79 -10.82
C THR A 80 5.64 12.18 -9.43
N TYR A 81 4.47 11.71 -9.03
CA TYR A 81 4.30 10.95 -7.77
C TYR A 81 4.88 9.54 -7.90
N THR A 82 5.29 8.95 -6.76
CA THR A 82 5.69 7.53 -6.72
C THR A 82 4.51 6.59 -6.95
N GLY A 83 3.29 7.01 -6.55
CA GLY A 83 2.10 6.18 -6.55
C GLY A 83 1.96 5.29 -5.31
N CYS A 84 0.72 5.05 -4.88
CA CYS A 84 0.45 4.31 -3.64
C CYS A 84 0.95 2.86 -3.69
N VAL A 85 0.80 2.18 -4.84
CA VAL A 85 1.25 0.79 -5.03
C VAL A 85 2.77 0.69 -4.88
N ALA A 86 3.54 1.60 -5.53
CA ALA A 86 4.99 1.61 -5.39
C ALA A 86 5.44 1.99 -3.98
N THR A 87 4.75 2.93 -3.33
CA THR A 87 5.08 3.34 -1.96
C THR A 87 4.84 2.19 -0.98
N ALA A 88 3.72 1.51 -1.06
CA ALA A 88 3.42 0.34 -0.21
C ALA A 88 4.43 -0.79 -0.47
N ALA A 89 4.66 -1.16 -1.73
CA ALA A 89 5.61 -2.22 -2.08
C ALA A 89 7.06 -1.87 -1.65
N ALA A 90 7.50 -0.62 -1.80
CA ALA A 90 8.83 -0.20 -1.37
C ALA A 90 9.00 -0.24 0.15
N GLN A 91 8.01 0.21 0.94
CA GLN A 91 8.02 0.07 2.40
C GLN A 91 8.05 -1.41 2.83
N PHE A 92 7.33 -2.25 2.10
CA PHE A 92 7.33 -3.70 2.31
C PHE A 92 8.73 -4.30 2.07
N LEU A 93 9.39 -3.97 0.96
CA LEU A 93 10.76 -4.39 0.68
C LEU A 93 11.76 -3.85 1.73
N TYR A 94 11.58 -2.61 2.17
CA TYR A 94 12.42 -1.99 3.19
C TYR A 94 12.28 -2.66 4.56
N PHE A 95 11.11 -3.14 4.92
CA PHE A 95 10.90 -3.93 6.14
C PHE A 95 11.80 -5.16 6.18
N TYR A 96 11.89 -5.91 5.07
CA TYR A 96 12.74 -7.10 4.96
C TYR A 96 14.21 -6.78 4.66
N LYS A 97 14.52 -5.55 4.22
CA LYS A 97 15.84 -5.16 3.67
C LYS A 97 16.32 -6.15 2.60
N TRP A 98 15.40 -6.55 1.73
CA TRP A 98 15.61 -7.52 0.67
C TRP A 98 14.99 -7.08 -0.66
N PRO A 99 15.65 -7.38 -1.83
CA PRO A 99 16.91 -8.11 -2.01
C PRO A 99 18.14 -7.24 -1.72
N LYS A 100 19.30 -7.87 -1.50
CA LYS A 100 20.57 -7.16 -1.39
C LYS A 100 21.00 -6.57 -2.72
N GLN A 101 20.81 -7.33 -3.80
CA GLN A 101 21.13 -6.92 -5.16
C GLN A 101 19.91 -6.26 -5.81
N ARG A 102 20.13 -5.17 -6.50
CA ARG A 102 19.10 -4.59 -7.38
C ARG A 102 18.87 -5.51 -8.57
N PRO A 103 17.62 -5.63 -9.07
CA PRO A 103 17.38 -6.30 -10.34
C PRO A 103 18.23 -5.67 -11.45
N LYS A 104 19.01 -6.46 -12.17
CA LYS A 104 19.98 -5.98 -13.19
C LYS A 104 19.33 -5.08 -14.25
N LEU A 105 18.05 -5.32 -14.54
CA LEU A 105 17.29 -4.54 -15.51
C LEU A 105 17.19 -3.05 -15.16
N TYR A 106 17.28 -2.69 -13.88
CA TYR A 106 17.12 -1.32 -13.40
C TYR A 106 18.44 -0.62 -13.07
N VAL A 107 19.56 -1.35 -13.09
CA VAL A 107 20.90 -0.79 -12.90
C VAL A 107 21.38 -0.16 -14.21
N ARG A 108 21.65 1.13 -14.22
CA ARG A 108 22.21 1.83 -15.39
C ARG A 108 23.66 1.41 -15.64
N LYS A 109 24.09 1.50 -16.89
CA LYS A 109 25.50 1.35 -17.24
C LYS A 109 26.28 2.60 -16.83
N ALA A 110 27.55 2.40 -16.48
CA ALA A 110 28.46 3.54 -16.24
C ALA A 110 28.51 4.45 -17.47
N GLY A 111 28.37 5.75 -17.28
CA GLY A 111 28.33 6.73 -18.37
C GLY A 111 26.94 7.15 -18.85
N ASP A 112 25.87 6.46 -18.45
CA ASP A 112 24.48 6.79 -18.85
C ASP A 112 23.80 7.84 -17.95
N GLY A 113 24.55 8.54 -17.11
CA GLY A 113 24.03 9.59 -16.21
C GLY A 113 24.49 9.45 -14.77
N ASP A 114 23.60 9.66 -13.78
CA ASP A 114 23.92 9.65 -12.36
C ASP A 114 24.66 8.37 -11.93
N GLU A 115 25.94 8.47 -11.58
CA GLU A 115 26.78 7.36 -11.14
C GLU A 115 26.17 6.62 -9.92
N ALA A 116 25.43 7.33 -9.07
CA ALA A 116 24.72 6.71 -7.98
C ALA A 116 23.66 5.70 -8.46
N ASP A 117 23.19 5.80 -9.68
CA ASP A 117 22.21 4.87 -10.26
C ASP A 117 22.86 3.61 -10.87
N THR A 118 24.18 3.58 -10.96
CA THR A 118 24.93 2.39 -11.41
C THR A 118 25.16 1.36 -10.29
N SER A 119 24.87 1.69 -9.03
CA SER A 119 25.08 0.80 -7.91
C SER A 119 24.28 -0.52 -8.07
N PRO A 120 24.91 -1.68 -8.00
CA PRO A 120 24.23 -2.96 -8.12
C PRO A 120 23.47 -3.38 -6.87
N THR A 121 23.56 -2.61 -5.77
CA THR A 121 22.99 -2.96 -4.47
C THR A 121 22.10 -1.86 -3.93
N TYR A 122 21.07 -2.24 -3.17
CA TYR A 122 20.33 -1.29 -2.34
C TYR A 122 21.13 -0.91 -1.10
N LEU A 123 21.14 0.37 -0.77
CA LEU A 123 21.80 0.91 0.42
C LEU A 123 20.81 0.96 1.59
N TRP A 124 20.34 -0.21 2.05
CA TRP A 124 19.31 -0.32 3.09
C TRP A 124 19.61 0.51 4.33
N GLU A 125 20.86 0.53 4.78
CA GLU A 125 21.29 1.27 5.98
C GLU A 125 21.31 2.80 5.79
N ALA A 126 21.31 3.27 4.54
CA ALA A 126 21.20 4.69 4.23
C ALA A 126 19.74 5.16 4.18
N MET A 127 18.80 4.25 3.96
CA MET A 127 17.38 4.58 3.95
C MET A 127 16.91 4.98 5.34
N LYS A 128 15.95 5.88 5.41
CA LYS A 128 15.39 6.43 6.65
C LYS A 128 13.89 6.23 6.70
N ASP A 129 13.36 6.08 7.89
CA ASP A 129 11.95 5.77 8.14
C ASP A 129 11.02 6.95 7.80
N THR A 130 11.50 8.19 8.00
CA THR A 130 10.66 9.38 7.82
C THR A 130 11.36 10.46 7.01
N ARG A 131 10.58 11.39 6.47
CA ARG A 131 11.05 12.59 5.77
C ARG A 131 12.00 13.41 6.60
N GLU A 132 11.71 13.58 7.88
CA GLU A 132 12.50 14.39 8.81
C GLU A 132 13.90 13.81 9.06
N GLN A 133 14.04 12.49 8.89
CA GLN A 133 15.32 11.80 9.02
C GLN A 133 16.16 11.83 7.73
N MET A 134 15.56 12.12 6.56
CA MET A 134 16.25 12.20 5.27
C MET A 134 16.93 13.56 5.07
N LYS A 135 17.99 13.83 5.84
CA LYS A 135 18.66 15.14 5.88
C LYS A 135 19.80 15.30 4.87
N ASP A 136 20.20 14.23 4.21
CA ASP A 136 21.31 14.20 3.29
C ASP A 136 20.94 13.58 1.93
N PHE A 137 21.74 13.88 0.92
CA PHE A 137 21.55 13.40 -0.44
C PHE A 137 21.60 11.86 -0.52
N ARG A 138 22.42 11.23 0.32
CA ARG A 138 22.57 9.76 0.32
C ARG A 138 21.30 9.05 0.76
N SER A 139 20.65 9.55 1.81
CA SER A 139 19.39 8.97 2.31
C SER A 139 18.24 9.19 1.33
N VAL A 140 18.12 10.41 0.78
CA VAL A 140 17.11 10.74 -0.24
C VAL A 140 17.30 9.88 -1.51
N ASN A 141 18.54 9.75 -1.97
CA ASN A 141 18.86 8.91 -3.12
C ASN A 141 18.55 7.43 -2.89
N ALA A 142 18.89 6.91 -1.71
CA ALA A 142 18.66 5.49 -1.39
C ALA A 142 17.17 5.12 -1.44
N VAL A 143 16.33 5.95 -0.83
CA VAL A 143 14.87 5.76 -0.82
C VAL A 143 14.27 6.00 -2.20
N GLY A 144 14.61 7.11 -2.86
CA GLY A 144 14.11 7.44 -4.19
C GLY A 144 14.46 6.38 -5.24
N ARG A 145 15.64 5.76 -5.14
CA ARG A 145 16.06 4.67 -6.01
C ARG A 145 15.19 3.43 -5.82
N LEU A 146 14.96 3.01 -4.59
CA LEU A 146 14.08 1.87 -4.32
C LEU A 146 12.69 2.13 -4.91
N LEU A 147 12.13 3.30 -4.65
CA LEU A 147 10.80 3.67 -5.12
C LEU A 147 10.68 3.69 -6.64
N VAL A 148 11.67 4.22 -7.36
CA VAL A 148 11.63 4.24 -8.83
C VAL A 148 11.86 2.86 -9.43
N ASP A 149 12.73 2.03 -8.84
CA ASP A 149 12.96 0.66 -9.30
C ASP A 149 11.68 -0.19 -9.11
N VAL A 150 11.04 -0.07 -7.93
CA VAL A 150 9.75 -0.72 -7.67
C VAL A 150 8.70 -0.20 -8.66
N GLY A 151 8.60 1.12 -8.86
CA GLY A 151 7.66 1.69 -9.81
C GLY A 151 7.82 1.13 -11.23
N LYS A 152 9.06 0.99 -11.71
CA LYS A 152 9.36 0.36 -13.01
C LYS A 152 8.96 -1.12 -13.03
N ALA A 153 9.31 -1.86 -11.98
CA ALA A 153 9.00 -3.29 -11.88
C ALA A 153 7.50 -3.58 -11.92
N ILE A 154 6.71 -2.76 -11.23
CA ILE A 154 5.25 -2.88 -11.21
C ILE A 154 4.57 -2.16 -12.38
N ARG A 155 5.34 -1.74 -13.40
CA ARG A 155 4.84 -1.11 -14.63
C ARG A 155 3.99 0.13 -14.36
N ILE A 156 4.41 0.97 -13.40
CA ILE A 156 3.65 2.16 -13.02
C ILE A 156 3.63 3.19 -14.16
N THR A 157 2.50 3.81 -14.38
CA THR A 157 2.39 4.98 -15.25
C THR A 157 2.64 6.22 -14.42
N PHE A 158 3.88 6.74 -14.46
CA PHE A 158 4.24 7.94 -13.71
C PHE A 158 3.47 9.16 -14.20
N GLY A 159 2.84 9.88 -13.29
CA GLY A 159 2.05 11.08 -13.58
C GLY A 159 2.16 12.15 -12.50
N THR A 160 1.85 13.39 -12.89
CA THR A 160 1.91 14.58 -12.01
C THR A 160 0.66 14.76 -11.13
N GLN A 161 -0.38 13.99 -11.36
CA GLN A 161 -1.61 13.97 -10.54
C GLN A 161 -1.74 12.66 -9.76
N ALA A 162 -1.46 11.55 -10.42
CA ALA A 162 -1.46 10.22 -9.84
C ALA A 162 -0.53 9.30 -10.65
N SER A 163 -0.06 8.23 -10.02
CA SER A 163 0.78 7.21 -10.67
C SER A 163 0.14 5.84 -10.43
N PRO A 164 -0.78 5.40 -11.29
CA PRO A 164 -1.52 4.14 -11.12
C PRO A 164 -0.67 2.91 -11.46
N SER A 165 -0.98 1.81 -10.77
CA SER A 165 -0.55 0.44 -11.06
C SER A 165 -1.56 -0.52 -10.44
N ASN A 166 -1.31 -1.83 -10.53
CA ASN A 166 -2.14 -2.84 -9.89
C ASN A 166 -1.32 -3.84 -9.06
N ILE A 167 -2.01 -4.62 -8.24
CA ILE A 167 -1.39 -5.56 -7.31
C ILE A 167 -0.85 -6.81 -8.03
N GLU A 168 -1.40 -7.20 -9.16
CA GLU A 168 -0.92 -8.32 -9.96
C GLU A 168 0.46 -8.05 -10.53
N TYR A 169 0.75 -6.81 -10.95
CA TYR A 169 2.11 -6.43 -11.36
C TYR A 169 3.06 -6.42 -10.17
N THR A 170 2.57 -6.08 -8.98
CA THR A 170 3.39 -6.17 -7.75
C THR A 170 3.73 -7.61 -7.41
N LEU A 171 2.76 -8.52 -7.51
CA LEU A 171 2.98 -9.95 -7.32
C LEU A 171 4.04 -10.47 -8.31
N ASP A 172 3.89 -10.15 -9.61
CA ASP A 172 4.83 -10.54 -10.66
C ASP A 172 6.24 -10.02 -10.38
N ALA A 173 6.37 -8.73 -10.04
CA ALA A 173 7.65 -8.10 -9.71
C ALA A 173 8.31 -8.73 -8.47
N LEU A 174 7.55 -8.96 -7.40
CA LEU A 174 8.08 -9.58 -6.18
C LEU A 174 8.63 -10.98 -6.46
N GLN A 175 7.94 -11.78 -7.28
CA GLN A 175 8.37 -13.13 -7.61
C GLN A 175 9.59 -13.17 -8.53
N ASN A 176 9.56 -12.36 -9.60
CA ASN A 176 10.50 -12.47 -10.71
C ASN A 176 11.70 -11.52 -10.59
N ASP A 177 11.49 -10.31 -10.04
CA ASP A 177 12.54 -9.31 -9.95
C ASP A 177 13.18 -9.24 -8.56
N PHE A 178 12.36 -9.35 -7.48
CA PHE A 178 12.84 -9.15 -6.12
C PHE A 178 13.09 -10.43 -5.32
N GLY A 179 12.75 -11.60 -5.86
CA GLY A 179 13.07 -12.90 -5.25
C GLY A 179 12.25 -13.19 -3.98
N TYR A 180 10.92 -13.06 -4.08
CA TYR A 180 9.97 -13.42 -3.03
C TYR A 180 9.12 -14.63 -3.42
N THR A 181 8.68 -15.41 -2.43
CA THR A 181 7.47 -16.21 -2.54
C THR A 181 6.28 -15.35 -2.19
N THR A 182 5.13 -15.57 -2.81
CA THR A 182 3.95 -14.73 -2.63
C THR A 182 2.68 -15.55 -2.51
N ARG A 183 1.71 -14.99 -1.77
CA ARG A 183 0.34 -15.49 -1.67
C ARG A 183 -0.62 -14.32 -1.85
N LEU A 184 -1.57 -14.46 -2.78
CA LEU A 184 -2.59 -13.46 -3.04
C LEU A 184 -3.94 -13.96 -2.52
N LEU A 185 -4.62 -13.16 -1.71
CA LEU A 185 -5.95 -13.42 -1.19
C LEU A 185 -6.91 -12.39 -1.74
N HIS A 186 -8.00 -12.85 -2.33
CA HIS A 186 -9.09 -12.01 -2.80
C HIS A 186 -10.26 -12.12 -1.85
N ARG A 187 -10.67 -11.03 -1.25
CA ARG A 187 -11.76 -10.99 -0.28
C ARG A 187 -13.09 -11.47 -0.88
N ASP A 188 -13.36 -11.14 -2.12
CA ASP A 188 -14.58 -11.54 -2.85
C ASP A 188 -14.66 -13.04 -3.18
N ARG A 189 -13.56 -13.78 -2.96
CA ARG A 189 -13.45 -15.22 -3.25
C ARG A 189 -13.40 -16.10 -2.00
N MET A 190 -13.57 -15.51 -0.83
CA MET A 190 -13.50 -16.22 0.45
C MET A 190 -14.46 -15.58 1.46
N GLN A 191 -14.70 -16.25 2.58
CA GLN A 191 -15.50 -15.69 3.66
C GLN A 191 -14.74 -14.51 4.31
N ALA A 192 -15.50 -13.50 4.74
CA ALA A 192 -14.89 -12.29 5.34
C ALA A 192 -14.04 -12.60 6.57
N ASP A 193 -14.47 -13.57 7.38
CA ASP A 193 -13.72 -14.01 8.56
C ASP A 193 -12.45 -14.76 8.19
N GLU A 194 -12.48 -15.61 7.15
CA GLU A 194 -11.30 -16.32 6.65
C GLU A 194 -10.25 -15.35 6.12
N PHE A 195 -10.68 -14.31 5.39
CA PHE A 195 -9.79 -13.27 4.90
C PHE A 195 -9.12 -12.52 6.06
N ARG A 196 -9.92 -12.11 7.05
CA ARG A 196 -9.42 -11.42 8.24
C ARG A 196 -8.47 -12.29 9.06
N GLU A 197 -8.85 -13.56 9.31
CA GLU A 197 -8.03 -14.51 10.06
C GLU A 197 -6.70 -14.78 9.39
N ALA A 198 -6.65 -14.90 8.06
CA ALA A 198 -5.41 -15.08 7.32
C ALA A 198 -4.47 -13.88 7.49
N ILE A 199 -5.00 -12.64 7.47
CA ILE A 199 -4.22 -11.44 7.72
C ILE A 199 -3.72 -11.39 9.17
N LEU A 200 -4.58 -11.68 10.14
CA LEU A 200 -4.19 -11.69 11.56
C LEU A 200 -3.13 -12.76 11.84
N GLN A 201 -3.19 -13.92 11.17
CA GLN A 201 -2.17 -14.96 11.27
C GLN A 201 -0.82 -14.43 10.77
N GLU A 202 -0.78 -13.85 9.57
CA GLU A 202 0.42 -13.31 8.96
C GLU A 202 1.07 -12.25 9.86
N LEU A 203 0.26 -11.32 10.38
CA LEU A 203 0.71 -10.30 11.33
C LEU A 203 1.21 -10.90 12.65
N SER A 204 0.55 -11.96 13.16
CA SER A 204 0.98 -12.69 14.37
C SER A 204 2.32 -13.36 14.19
N ASP A 205 2.61 -13.84 12.98
CA ASP A 205 3.89 -14.46 12.63
C ASP A 205 4.99 -13.42 12.43
N GLY A 206 4.64 -12.13 12.45
CA GLY A 206 5.58 -11.02 12.36
C GLY A 206 5.79 -10.50 10.94
N TYR A 207 4.86 -10.75 10.03
CA TYR A 207 4.96 -10.37 8.63
C TYR A 207 3.88 -9.35 8.26
N PRO A 208 4.24 -8.21 7.65
CA PRO A 208 3.27 -7.25 7.15
C PRO A 208 2.56 -7.77 5.92
N VAL A 209 1.38 -7.21 5.64
CA VAL A 209 0.55 -7.57 4.48
C VAL A 209 0.29 -6.34 3.64
N MET A 210 0.66 -6.38 2.36
CA MET A 210 0.29 -5.32 1.43
C MET A 210 -1.16 -5.53 0.97
N VAL A 211 -1.93 -4.45 0.92
CA VAL A 211 -3.35 -4.51 0.58
C VAL A 211 -3.67 -3.48 -0.50
N CYS A 212 -4.43 -3.89 -1.50
CA CYS A 212 -5.16 -3.00 -2.38
C CYS A 212 -6.64 -3.10 -2.06
N GLY A 213 -7.28 -1.96 -1.85
CA GLY A 213 -8.72 -1.86 -1.63
C GLY A 213 -9.24 -0.55 -2.21
N GLY A 214 -10.35 -0.62 -2.95
CA GLY A 214 -10.81 0.53 -3.70
C GLY A 214 -9.76 1.03 -4.69
N ILE A 215 -9.35 2.29 -4.55
CA ILE A 215 -8.33 2.91 -5.43
C ILE A 215 -6.99 3.14 -4.73
N HIS A 216 -6.76 2.53 -3.56
CA HIS A 216 -5.56 2.77 -2.76
C HIS A 216 -4.85 1.49 -2.38
N ALA A 217 -3.50 1.55 -2.38
CA ALA A 217 -2.65 0.50 -1.87
C ALA A 217 -1.96 0.97 -0.58
N PHE A 218 -1.93 0.11 0.42
CA PHE A 218 -1.41 0.40 1.75
C PHE A 218 -0.92 -0.88 2.43
N ILE A 219 -0.43 -0.80 3.66
CA ILE A 219 0.08 -1.95 4.40
C ILE A 219 -0.72 -2.14 5.69
N TYR A 220 -1.12 -3.38 5.95
CA TYR A 220 -1.48 -3.84 7.29
C TYR A 220 -0.23 -4.38 7.97
N ASP A 221 0.10 -3.86 9.16
CA ASP A 221 1.36 -4.20 9.83
C ASP A 221 1.26 -4.41 11.34
N GLY A 222 0.04 -4.51 11.86
CA GLY A 222 -0.18 -4.80 13.27
C GLY A 222 -1.66 -4.92 13.61
N TYR A 223 -1.97 -5.23 14.85
CA TYR A 223 -3.35 -5.20 15.36
C TYR A 223 -3.39 -5.03 16.88
N ASP A 224 -4.48 -4.48 17.38
CA ASP A 224 -4.72 -4.32 18.81
C ASP A 224 -5.46 -5.53 19.41
N ARG A 225 -5.61 -5.53 20.74
CA ARG A 225 -6.32 -6.58 21.50
C ARG A 225 -7.81 -6.74 21.16
N ARG A 226 -8.40 -5.81 20.42
CA ARG A 226 -9.78 -5.86 19.92
C ARG A 226 -9.87 -6.36 18.48
N GLY A 227 -8.73 -6.57 17.83
CA GLY A 227 -8.64 -7.01 16.45
C GLY A 227 -8.77 -5.88 15.43
N PHE A 228 -8.62 -4.61 15.85
CA PHE A 228 -8.43 -3.51 14.92
C PHE A 228 -7.05 -3.62 14.31
N ILE A 229 -6.97 -3.58 12.99
CA ILE A 229 -5.74 -3.74 12.25
C ILE A 229 -5.09 -2.38 12.06
N HIS A 230 -3.79 -2.29 12.34
CA HIS A 230 -3.01 -1.10 12.04
C HIS A 230 -2.75 -1.01 10.55
N ALA A 231 -3.07 0.15 9.96
CA ALA A 231 -2.84 0.47 8.56
C ALA A 231 -1.80 1.59 8.43
N ASN A 232 -0.82 1.39 7.56
CA ASN A 232 0.12 2.39 7.08
C ASN A 232 -0.28 2.78 5.66
N PHE A 233 -0.79 3.98 5.47
CA PHE A 233 -1.40 4.42 4.21
C PHE A 233 -0.40 4.94 3.18
N GLY A 234 0.87 5.09 3.53
CA GLY A 234 1.87 5.65 2.60
C GLY A 234 1.65 7.15 2.33
N TRP A 235 1.24 7.92 3.35
CA TRP A 235 0.98 9.36 3.31
C TRP A 235 1.82 10.14 4.33
N ASP A 236 3.12 9.87 4.41
CA ASP A 236 4.04 10.47 5.40
C ASP A 236 3.62 10.19 6.86
N GLY A 237 3.01 9.03 7.11
CA GLY A 237 2.47 8.66 8.42
C GLY A 237 1.15 9.33 8.78
N GLN A 238 0.62 10.19 7.90
CA GLN A 238 -0.68 10.80 8.11
C GLN A 238 -1.77 9.74 8.00
N GLY A 239 -2.63 9.70 9.01
CA GLY A 239 -3.73 8.76 9.08
C GLY A 239 -3.34 7.33 9.45
N ASP A 240 -2.07 7.02 9.65
CA ASP A 240 -1.69 5.71 10.17
C ASP A 240 -2.36 5.46 11.52
N GLY A 241 -2.99 4.29 11.68
CA GLY A 241 -3.78 3.98 12.86
C GLY A 241 -4.46 2.62 12.79
N TYR A 242 -5.36 2.38 13.75
CA TYR A 242 -6.06 1.11 13.90
C TYR A 242 -7.50 1.21 13.42
N TYR A 243 -7.91 0.29 12.54
CA TYR A 243 -9.18 0.31 11.83
C TYR A 243 -9.85 -1.06 11.83
N ASP A 244 -11.16 -1.08 11.76
CA ASP A 244 -11.89 -2.32 11.49
C ASP A 244 -11.78 -2.65 9.99
N ILE A 245 -11.23 -3.81 9.69
CA ILE A 245 -11.03 -4.30 8.32
C ILE A 245 -12.34 -4.41 7.52
N ASN A 246 -13.46 -4.60 8.22
CA ASN A 246 -14.76 -4.77 7.59
C ASN A 246 -15.47 -3.45 7.26
N THR A 247 -14.98 -2.33 7.78
CA THR A 247 -15.61 -1.03 7.61
C THR A 247 -14.72 0.01 6.93
N ILE A 248 -13.53 -0.39 6.47
CA ILE A 248 -12.67 0.48 5.67
C ILE A 248 -13.33 0.69 4.31
N THR A 249 -14.12 1.73 4.22
CA THR A 249 -14.77 2.14 2.99
C THR A 249 -14.38 3.58 2.68
N THR A 250 -14.20 3.99 1.44
CA THR A 250 -14.00 5.39 1.08
C THR A 250 -15.01 5.82 0.04
N PRO A 251 -15.86 6.80 0.33
CA PRO A 251 -16.39 7.63 -0.72
C PRO A 251 -15.26 8.56 -1.18
N LEU A 252 -15.00 8.58 -2.46
CA LEU A 252 -13.99 9.44 -3.03
C LEU A 252 -14.66 10.70 -3.55
N PRO A 253 -14.30 11.92 -3.11
CA PRO A 253 -14.79 13.15 -3.71
C PRO A 253 -14.02 13.46 -5.01
N GLY A 254 -14.72 13.79 -6.11
CA GLY A 254 -14.13 14.31 -7.35
C GLY A 254 -14.59 13.59 -8.63
N PRO A 255 -14.17 14.06 -9.80
CA PRO A 255 -14.71 13.59 -11.08
C PRO A 255 -14.32 12.15 -11.48
N PHE A 256 -13.52 11.46 -10.69
CA PHE A 256 -13.01 10.09 -10.97
C PHE A 256 -13.67 9.00 -10.12
N MET A 257 -14.87 9.22 -9.61
CA MET A 257 -15.34 8.61 -8.39
C MET A 257 -16.54 7.71 -8.58
N GLY A 258 -16.31 6.40 -8.44
CA GLY A 258 -17.28 5.46 -7.94
C GLY A 258 -17.14 5.37 -6.39
N ASN A 259 -18.15 4.88 -5.70
CA ASN A 259 -18.03 4.54 -4.28
C ASN A 259 -16.91 3.50 -4.11
N GLY A 260 -15.70 3.97 -3.82
CA GLY A 260 -14.58 3.08 -3.48
C GLY A 260 -14.83 2.48 -2.12
N GLN A 261 -15.36 1.27 -2.11
CA GLN A 261 -15.46 0.51 -0.87
C GLN A 261 -14.16 -0.26 -0.70
N PHE A 262 -13.26 0.20 0.19
CA PHE A 262 -11.98 -0.48 0.43
C PHE A 262 -12.16 -1.91 0.94
N TRP A 263 -13.30 -2.23 1.50
CA TRP A 263 -13.56 -3.52 2.08
C TRP A 263 -14.16 -4.54 1.08
N GLU A 264 -14.91 -4.12 0.07
CA GLU A 264 -15.63 -5.04 -0.82
C GLU A 264 -14.71 -5.78 -1.80
N ASN A 265 -13.65 -5.16 -2.25
CA ASN A 265 -12.73 -5.74 -3.25
C ASN A 265 -11.29 -5.74 -2.76
N GLN A 266 -11.08 -5.96 -1.45
CA GLN A 266 -9.72 -6.03 -0.94
C GLN A 266 -8.99 -7.23 -1.53
N VAL A 267 -7.76 -6.96 -1.95
CA VAL A 267 -6.80 -7.98 -2.33
C VAL A 267 -5.60 -7.82 -1.42
N ALA A 268 -5.28 -8.87 -0.67
CA ALA A 268 -4.14 -8.90 0.23
C ALA A 268 -3.00 -9.70 -0.40
N LEU A 269 -1.83 -9.10 -0.45
CA LEU A 269 -0.58 -9.70 -0.94
C LEU A 269 0.35 -9.94 0.25
N MET A 270 0.57 -11.20 0.56
CA MET A 270 1.57 -11.69 1.49
C MET A 270 2.80 -12.09 0.70
N ALA A 271 4.01 -11.79 1.20
CA ALA A 271 5.23 -12.14 0.50
C ALA A 271 6.40 -12.33 1.47
N HIS A 272 7.22 -13.33 1.21
CA HIS A 272 8.41 -13.62 2.01
C HIS A 272 9.66 -13.70 1.12
N PRO A 273 10.81 -13.13 1.55
CA PRO A 273 12.06 -13.24 0.82
C PRO A 273 12.51 -14.70 0.66
N LYS A 274 12.93 -15.08 -0.55
CA LYS A 274 13.54 -16.38 -0.84
C LYS A 274 15.00 -16.41 -0.37
N ASN A 275 15.23 -16.26 0.91
CA ASN A 275 16.57 -16.24 1.50
C ASN A 275 16.82 -17.33 2.54
N GLY A 276 15.89 -18.28 2.67
CA GLY A 276 15.95 -19.41 3.62
C GLY A 276 15.62 -19.04 5.08
N GLN A 277 15.29 -17.78 5.37
CA GLN A 277 14.94 -17.32 6.73
C GLN A 277 13.43 -17.26 6.95
N TYR A 278 12.66 -17.29 5.88
CA TYR A 278 11.20 -17.13 5.90
C TYR A 278 10.52 -18.33 5.25
N PRO A 279 9.29 -18.67 5.68
CA PRO A 279 8.55 -19.77 5.07
C PRO A 279 8.17 -19.42 3.62
N ASP A 280 8.21 -20.43 2.76
CA ASP A 280 7.73 -20.31 1.39
C ASP A 280 6.22 -20.48 1.31
N PHE A 281 5.55 -19.62 0.55
CA PHE A 281 4.18 -19.89 0.11
C PHE A 281 4.20 -20.86 -1.08
N PRO A 282 3.25 -21.80 -1.14
CA PRO A 282 3.10 -22.63 -2.32
C PRO A 282 2.85 -21.72 -3.53
N THR A 283 3.60 -21.93 -4.60
CA THR A 283 3.39 -21.21 -5.87
C THR A 283 1.93 -21.37 -6.29
N PRO A 284 1.18 -20.29 -6.53
CA PRO A 284 -0.18 -20.41 -6.99
C PRO A 284 -0.22 -21.26 -8.26
N GLN A 285 -0.85 -22.42 -8.22
CA GLN A 285 -1.14 -23.14 -9.45
C GLN A 285 -1.99 -22.22 -10.30
N ARG A 286 -1.50 -21.84 -11.49
CA ARG A 286 -2.29 -21.14 -12.49
C ARG A 286 -3.50 -22.03 -12.80
N THR A 287 -4.62 -21.78 -12.21
CA THR A 287 -5.90 -22.32 -12.65
C THR A 287 -6.18 -21.67 -13.99
N LEU A 288 -5.90 -22.40 -15.06
CA LEU A 288 -6.37 -22.08 -16.40
C LEU A 288 -7.91 -22.02 -16.35
N GLY A 289 -8.45 -20.83 -16.13
CA GLY A 289 -9.90 -20.65 -15.99
C GLY A 289 -10.31 -19.34 -15.33
N ALA A 290 -9.36 -18.51 -14.86
CA ALA A 290 -9.72 -17.19 -14.38
C ALA A 290 -10.26 -16.35 -15.56
N ARG A 291 -11.58 -16.12 -15.54
CA ARG A 291 -12.23 -15.15 -16.42
C ARG A 291 -11.41 -13.87 -16.40
N LYS A 292 -11.16 -13.30 -17.58
CA LYS A 292 -10.68 -11.95 -17.78
C LYS A 292 -11.66 -11.01 -17.06
N ASN A 293 -11.41 -10.69 -15.82
CA ASN A 293 -12.22 -9.73 -15.08
C ASN A 293 -11.38 -8.51 -14.80
N ALA A 294 -11.80 -7.46 -15.46
CA ALA A 294 -11.62 -6.07 -15.16
C ALA A 294 -10.16 -5.66 -14.88
N ALA A 295 -9.38 -5.53 -15.94
CA ALA A 295 -8.44 -4.43 -15.99
C ALA A 295 -9.25 -3.17 -15.67
N PHE A 296 -8.88 -2.44 -14.64
CA PHE A 296 -9.31 -1.06 -14.48
C PHE A 296 -8.63 -0.26 -15.61
N GLU A 297 -9.23 -0.30 -16.80
CA GLU A 297 -8.89 0.63 -17.86
C GLU A 297 -9.45 2.00 -17.46
N PHE A 298 -8.55 2.89 -17.08
CA PHE A 298 -8.82 4.32 -17.07
C PHE A 298 -8.98 4.75 -18.53
N SER A 299 -10.21 4.71 -19.05
CA SER A 299 -10.54 5.41 -20.29
C SER A 299 -10.82 6.87 -19.95
N PRO A 300 -10.02 7.83 -20.39
CA PRO A 300 -10.42 9.23 -20.33
C PRO A 300 -11.64 9.39 -21.24
N ARG A 301 -12.78 9.76 -20.68
CA ARG A 301 -13.88 10.28 -21.50
C ARG A 301 -13.40 11.57 -22.14
N THR A 302 -13.14 11.51 -23.44
CA THR A 302 -13.05 12.69 -24.27
C THR A 302 -14.43 13.36 -24.24
N GLY A 303 -14.51 14.50 -23.54
CA GLY A 303 -15.67 15.37 -23.62
C GLY A 303 -15.75 15.91 -25.04
N ASP A 304 -16.80 15.57 -25.75
CA ASP A 304 -17.16 16.23 -27.00
C ASP A 304 -17.38 17.72 -26.73
N ALA A 305 -16.42 18.52 -27.19
CA ALA A 305 -16.64 19.91 -27.48
C ALA A 305 -17.39 19.97 -28.84
N ASN A 306 -18.70 20.02 -28.84
CA ASN A 306 -19.43 20.65 -29.93
C ASN A 306 -20.87 20.99 -29.51
N THR A 307 -21.21 22.25 -29.52
CA THR A 307 -22.20 22.92 -30.36
C THR A 307 -22.69 24.22 -29.72
N ARG A 308 -22.43 25.23 -30.47
CA ARG A 308 -23.09 26.55 -30.62
C ARG A 308 -22.91 27.56 -29.52
#